data_f17d7dc1461f311e2c3b98d963901ced
#
_entry.id   f17d7dc1461f311e2c3b98d963901ced
#
_cell.length_a   1.000
_cell.length_b   1.000
_cell.length_c   1.000
_cell.angle_alpha   90.00
_cell.angle_beta   90.00
_cell.angle_gamma   90.00
#
_symmetry.space_group_name_H-M   'P 1'
#
loop_
_entity.id
_entity.type
_entity.pdbx_description
1 polymer ?
#
loop_
_entity_poly.entity_id
_entity_poly.type
_entity_poly.pdbx_seq_one_letter_code
_entity_poly.pdbx_strand_id
1 'polypeptide(L)'
;ALLEAGRGTIRMVTLAPELPGATEAIRRIVDGGAVAAIGHTEATYEQARAAIDAGATVATHLFNAMRPVHHREPGPVVAALEDPRVTVELVTDGVHLHPALHRLVTTDVGPDRVALVTDAMAAAGMQDGSYRLGSLAVDVVDQIARVAGTDTIAGSTATMQRLVAQTVNHGGADRAESLRTTIRQVTVNPLRALGLPAPGLSPGAPADLVVLSPDLDVVQVMRAGTWVTLPG
;
A
#
# COMPACT_ATOMS: atom_id res chain seq x y z
N ALA A 1 1.44 23.71 -10.28
CA ALA A 1 0.09 23.52 -10.90
C ALA A 1 -0.77 22.52 -10.14
N LEU A 2 -0.48 21.16 -10.16
CA LEU A 2 -1.36 20.17 -9.51
C LEU A 2 -1.46 20.37 -7.99
N LEU A 3 -0.33 20.54 -7.29
CA LEU A 3 -0.31 20.78 -5.84
C LEU A 3 -1.06 22.06 -5.46
N GLU A 4 -0.91 23.12 -6.23
CA GLU A 4 -1.64 24.38 -6.05
C GLU A 4 -3.15 24.21 -6.29
N ALA A 5 -3.53 23.50 -7.36
CA ALA A 5 -4.93 23.20 -7.65
C ALA A 5 -5.57 22.32 -6.57
N GLY A 6 -4.78 21.42 -5.99
CA GLY A 6 -5.19 20.54 -4.90
C GLY A 6 -5.40 21.25 -3.56
N ARG A 7 -4.91 22.50 -3.38
CA ARG A 7 -5.11 23.30 -2.16
C ARG A 7 -4.88 22.52 -0.85
N GLY A 8 -3.82 21.70 -0.82
CA GLY A 8 -3.48 20.86 0.34
C GLY A 8 -4.31 19.57 0.48
N THR A 9 -5.17 19.22 -0.48
CA THR A 9 -5.89 17.93 -0.47
C THR A 9 -5.06 16.78 -1.02
N ILE A 10 -4.01 17.07 -1.83
CA ILE A 10 -3.06 16.05 -2.29
C ILE A 10 -2.13 15.70 -1.14
N ARG A 11 -2.19 14.46 -0.67
CA ARG A 11 -1.41 13.98 0.46
C ARG A 11 -0.18 13.18 0.06
N MET A 12 -0.23 12.50 -1.08
CA MET A 12 0.88 11.70 -1.59
C MET A 12 0.92 11.75 -3.12
N VAL A 13 2.12 11.70 -3.68
CA VAL A 13 2.36 11.60 -5.12
C VAL A 13 3.41 10.52 -5.36
N THR A 14 3.05 9.50 -6.15
CA THR A 14 3.97 8.46 -6.60
C THR A 14 4.60 8.86 -7.94
N LEU A 15 5.91 8.66 -8.06
CA LEU A 15 6.64 8.89 -9.30
C LEU A 15 7.83 7.93 -9.46
N ALA A 16 8.30 7.80 -10.71
CA ALA A 16 9.45 6.99 -11.06
C ALA A 16 10.73 7.84 -11.00
N PRO A 17 11.72 7.48 -10.18
CA PRO A 17 12.93 8.27 -9.96
C PRO A 17 13.82 8.47 -11.17
N GLU A 18 13.78 7.53 -12.12
CA GLU A 18 14.58 7.58 -13.36
C GLU A 18 14.08 8.61 -14.37
N LEU A 19 12.89 9.16 -14.18
CA LEU A 19 12.35 10.16 -15.10
C LEU A 19 13.10 11.49 -15.01
N PRO A 20 13.32 12.18 -16.16
CA PRO A 20 13.97 13.49 -16.14
C PRO A 20 13.23 14.47 -15.23
N GLY A 21 13.96 15.11 -14.31
CA GLY A 21 13.41 16.07 -13.36
C GLY A 21 12.74 15.45 -12.13
N ALA A 22 12.77 14.13 -11.95
CA ALA A 22 12.14 13.44 -10.81
C ALA A 22 12.65 13.95 -9.46
N THR A 23 13.95 14.12 -9.28
CA THR A 23 14.55 14.63 -8.03
C THR A 23 14.00 16.01 -7.66
N GLU A 24 13.88 16.92 -8.63
CA GLU A 24 13.31 18.25 -8.41
C GLU A 24 11.80 18.17 -8.12
N ALA A 25 11.07 17.28 -8.82
CA ALA A 25 9.67 17.03 -8.55
C ALA A 25 9.43 16.52 -7.13
N ILE A 26 10.28 15.60 -6.64
CA ILE A 26 10.22 15.08 -5.26
C ILE A 26 10.37 16.25 -4.26
N ARG A 27 11.39 17.11 -4.41
CA ARG A 27 11.56 18.25 -3.52
C ARG A 27 10.34 19.17 -3.51
N ARG A 28 9.79 19.48 -4.68
CA ARG A 28 8.56 20.31 -4.80
C ARG A 28 7.33 19.66 -4.17
N ILE A 29 7.20 18.33 -4.22
CA ILE A 29 6.13 17.59 -3.55
C ILE A 29 6.27 17.74 -2.04
N VAL A 30 7.47 17.53 -1.52
CA VAL A 30 7.78 17.63 -0.08
C VAL A 30 7.61 19.07 0.41
N ASP A 31 8.16 20.06 -0.30
CA ASP A 31 8.00 21.48 0.02
C ASP A 31 6.52 21.92 -0.01
N GLY A 32 5.72 21.28 -0.86
CA GLY A 32 4.28 21.50 -0.94
C GLY A 32 3.47 20.81 0.16
N GLY A 33 4.12 20.12 1.11
CA GLY A 33 3.48 19.44 2.25
C GLY A 33 2.84 18.10 1.91
N ALA A 34 3.19 17.51 0.76
CA ALA A 34 2.76 16.17 0.38
C ALA A 34 3.91 15.16 0.51
N VAL A 35 3.57 13.89 0.66
CA VAL A 35 4.53 12.78 0.70
C VAL A 35 4.93 12.42 -0.73
N ALA A 36 6.23 12.28 -0.99
CA ALA A 36 6.73 11.71 -2.22
C ALA A 36 6.92 10.20 -2.05
N ALA A 37 6.37 9.43 -3.00
CA ALA A 37 6.50 7.99 -3.04
C ALA A 37 7.21 7.53 -4.33
N ILE A 38 7.96 6.44 -4.24
CA ILE A 38 8.63 5.79 -5.36
C ILE A 38 7.78 4.61 -5.82
N GLY A 39 7.47 4.52 -7.10
CA GLY A 39 6.73 3.39 -7.65
C GLY A 39 6.63 3.43 -9.17
N HIS A 40 6.18 2.32 -9.79
CA HIS A 40 6.11 2.15 -11.23
C HIS A 40 7.44 2.53 -11.91
N THR A 41 8.53 1.88 -11.51
CA THR A 41 9.89 2.36 -11.79
C THR A 41 10.85 1.26 -12.21
N GLU A 42 11.67 1.57 -13.22
CA GLU A 42 12.84 0.81 -13.64
C GLU A 42 14.15 1.41 -13.08
N ALA A 43 14.06 2.23 -12.01
CA ALA A 43 15.21 2.89 -11.41
C ALA A 43 16.28 1.90 -10.98
N THR A 44 17.54 2.33 -11.09
CA THR A 44 18.67 1.66 -10.43
C THR A 44 18.61 1.90 -8.91
N TYR A 45 19.43 1.16 -8.20
CA TYR A 45 19.59 1.35 -6.76
C TYR A 45 20.02 2.81 -6.44
N GLU A 46 20.98 3.37 -7.18
CA GLU A 46 21.48 4.74 -6.98
C GLU A 46 20.41 5.80 -7.29
N GLN A 47 19.59 5.57 -8.31
CA GLN A 47 18.49 6.50 -8.64
C GLN A 47 17.41 6.49 -7.54
N ALA A 48 17.08 5.32 -7.01
CA ALA A 48 16.16 5.19 -5.89
C ALA A 48 16.72 5.83 -4.60
N ARG A 49 18.01 5.61 -4.31
CA ARG A 49 18.70 6.28 -3.19
C ARG A 49 18.66 7.80 -3.32
N ALA A 50 18.97 8.33 -4.51
CA ALA A 50 18.91 9.78 -4.77
C ALA A 50 17.48 10.35 -4.56
N ALA A 51 16.44 9.59 -4.91
CA ALA A 51 15.05 9.98 -4.66
C ALA A 51 14.70 10.00 -3.16
N ILE A 52 15.18 9.02 -2.40
CA ILE A 52 15.01 8.99 -0.93
C ILE A 52 15.75 10.16 -0.29
N ASP A 53 16.96 10.45 -0.72
CA ASP A 53 17.74 11.60 -0.23
C ASP A 53 17.15 12.96 -0.64
N ALA A 54 16.36 13.00 -1.71
CA ALA A 54 15.57 14.16 -2.10
C ALA A 54 14.28 14.33 -1.28
N GLY A 55 13.90 13.34 -0.46
CA GLY A 55 12.77 13.39 0.46
C GLY A 55 11.64 12.40 0.19
N ALA A 56 11.80 11.42 -0.69
CA ALA A 56 10.83 10.35 -0.84
C ALA A 56 10.86 9.42 0.39
N THR A 57 9.69 9.12 0.96
CA THR A 57 9.55 8.34 2.21
C THR A 57 8.58 7.18 2.12
N VAL A 58 8.07 6.89 0.93
CA VAL A 58 7.19 5.74 0.68
C VAL A 58 7.65 4.99 -0.56
N ALA A 59 7.60 3.66 -0.53
CA ALA A 59 7.73 2.79 -1.70
C ALA A 59 6.37 2.15 -1.98
N THR A 60 5.74 2.57 -3.08
CA THR A 60 4.37 2.19 -3.46
C THR A 60 4.35 0.74 -3.91
N HIS A 61 3.40 -0.07 -3.37
CA HIS A 61 3.18 -1.50 -3.69
C HIS A 61 4.46 -2.26 -4.05
N LEU A 62 5.42 -2.25 -3.11
CA LEU A 62 6.78 -2.76 -3.28
C LEU A 62 6.83 -4.08 -4.07
N PHE A 63 7.77 -4.24 -4.95
CA PHE A 63 7.97 -5.29 -5.96
C PHE A 63 7.11 -5.14 -7.23
N ASN A 64 5.88 -4.61 -7.11
CA ASN A 64 4.96 -4.55 -8.25
C ASN A 64 5.32 -3.36 -9.16
N ALA A 65 5.35 -3.60 -10.46
CA ALA A 65 5.77 -2.60 -11.45
C ALA A 65 7.11 -1.92 -11.09
N MET A 66 8.04 -2.69 -10.54
CA MET A 66 9.40 -2.26 -10.20
C MET A 66 10.43 -3.18 -10.83
N ARG A 67 11.62 -2.63 -11.12
CA ARG A 67 12.76 -3.43 -11.51
C ARG A 67 13.00 -4.55 -10.49
N PRO A 68 13.13 -5.83 -10.95
CA PRO A 68 13.36 -6.96 -10.06
C PRO A 68 14.70 -6.87 -9.31
N VAL A 69 14.75 -7.42 -8.11
CA VAL A 69 16.00 -7.54 -7.34
C VAL A 69 16.99 -8.44 -8.08
N HIS A 70 18.18 -7.93 -8.33
CA HIS A 70 19.28 -8.68 -8.93
C HIS A 70 20.55 -8.48 -8.11
N HIS A 71 21.34 -9.55 -7.93
CA HIS A 71 22.52 -9.55 -7.03
C HIS A 71 23.66 -8.60 -7.42
N ARG A 72 23.65 -8.04 -8.62
CA ARG A 72 24.61 -7.02 -9.08
C ARG A 72 23.97 -5.65 -9.32
N GLU A 73 22.65 -5.57 -9.36
CA GLU A 73 21.87 -4.35 -9.49
C GLU A 73 20.61 -4.53 -8.65
N PRO A 74 20.68 -4.19 -7.35
CA PRO A 74 19.60 -4.54 -6.42
C PRO A 74 18.31 -3.73 -6.62
N GLY A 75 18.38 -2.62 -7.35
CA GLY A 75 17.22 -1.84 -7.76
C GLY A 75 16.52 -1.08 -6.63
N PRO A 76 15.32 -0.54 -6.93
CA PRO A 76 14.58 0.32 -6.00
C PRO A 76 14.08 -0.42 -4.77
N VAL A 77 13.83 -1.73 -4.89
CA VAL A 77 13.31 -2.56 -3.79
C VAL A 77 14.29 -2.58 -2.63
N VAL A 78 15.57 -2.90 -2.89
CA VAL A 78 16.58 -2.97 -1.83
C VAL A 78 16.88 -1.59 -1.26
N ALA A 79 16.94 -0.54 -2.10
CA ALA A 79 17.12 0.83 -1.64
C ALA A 79 16.02 1.28 -0.66
N ALA A 80 14.76 0.85 -0.89
CA ALA A 80 13.64 1.14 0.00
C ALA A 80 13.68 0.32 1.30
N LEU A 81 14.09 -0.95 1.22
CA LEU A 81 14.15 -1.82 2.39
C LEU A 81 15.21 -1.37 3.39
N GLU A 82 16.41 -1.01 2.93
CA GLU A 82 17.52 -0.67 3.81
C GLU A 82 17.42 0.73 4.44
N ASP A 83 16.64 1.66 3.86
CA ASP A 83 16.54 3.02 4.39
C ASP A 83 15.43 3.13 5.46
N PRO A 84 15.78 3.45 6.72
CA PRO A 84 14.81 3.50 7.82
C PRO A 84 13.78 4.62 7.69
N ARG A 85 13.98 5.58 6.79
CA ARG A 85 13.03 6.67 6.51
C ARG A 85 11.85 6.21 5.68
N VAL A 86 11.98 5.06 4.97
CA VAL A 86 11.00 4.61 3.99
C VAL A 86 9.98 3.65 4.59
N THR A 87 8.71 3.98 4.45
CA THR A 87 7.61 3.04 4.64
C THR A 87 7.37 2.29 3.34
N VAL A 88 7.26 0.97 3.41
CA VAL A 88 7.01 0.11 2.24
C VAL A 88 5.54 -0.31 2.21
N GLU A 89 4.87 -0.08 1.10
CA GLU A 89 3.51 -0.56 0.88
C GLU A 89 3.55 -1.98 0.31
N LEU A 90 2.69 -2.86 0.81
CA LEU A 90 2.56 -4.24 0.33
C LEU A 90 1.10 -4.57 0.01
N VAL A 91 0.88 -5.29 -1.09
CA VAL A 91 -0.43 -5.81 -1.50
C VAL A 91 -0.47 -7.31 -1.19
N THR A 92 -1.05 -7.68 -0.05
CA THR A 92 -1.04 -9.06 0.48
C THR A 92 -2.32 -9.82 0.13
N ASP A 93 -2.82 -9.65 -1.08
CA ASP A 93 -4.05 -10.27 -1.58
C ASP A 93 -3.89 -11.75 -2.01
N GLY A 94 -2.65 -12.25 -1.99
CA GLY A 94 -2.28 -13.59 -2.46
C GLY A 94 -2.07 -13.69 -3.97
N VAL A 95 -2.21 -12.58 -4.70
CA VAL A 95 -2.01 -12.46 -6.15
C VAL A 95 -0.75 -11.65 -6.45
N HIS A 96 -0.68 -10.41 -5.91
CA HIS A 96 0.45 -9.50 -6.12
C HIS A 96 1.71 -9.94 -5.38
N LEU A 97 1.56 -10.48 -4.18
CA LEU A 97 2.69 -10.82 -3.34
C LEU A 97 2.55 -12.20 -2.72
N HIS A 98 3.57 -13.04 -2.91
CA HIS A 98 3.64 -14.31 -2.21
C HIS A 98 3.78 -14.08 -0.69
N PRO A 99 3.05 -14.80 0.18
CA PRO A 99 3.09 -14.56 1.63
C PRO A 99 4.48 -14.64 2.27
N ALA A 100 5.38 -15.41 1.71
CA ALA A 100 6.78 -15.48 2.19
C ALA A 100 7.51 -14.13 2.07
N LEU A 101 7.20 -13.32 1.04
CA LEU A 101 7.80 -12.00 0.87
C LEU A 101 7.27 -11.00 1.90
N HIS A 102 5.97 -11.05 2.25
CA HIS A 102 5.44 -10.24 3.35
C HIS A 102 6.19 -10.52 4.67
N ARG A 103 6.40 -11.82 4.99
CA ARG A 103 7.14 -12.19 6.21
C ARG A 103 8.59 -11.73 6.16
N LEU A 104 9.27 -11.95 5.03
CA LEU A 104 10.65 -11.51 4.81
C LEU A 104 10.79 -10.01 5.02
N VAL A 105 9.97 -9.22 4.35
CA VAL A 105 9.97 -7.75 4.43
C VAL A 105 9.66 -7.30 5.86
N THR A 106 8.59 -7.83 6.48
CA THR A 106 8.21 -7.43 7.84
C THR A 106 9.30 -7.76 8.86
N THR A 107 10.03 -8.87 8.67
CA THR A 107 11.16 -9.25 9.53
C THR A 107 12.36 -8.31 9.34
N ASP A 108 12.65 -7.94 8.11
CA ASP A 108 13.80 -7.11 7.74
C ASP A 108 13.61 -5.65 8.19
N VAL A 109 12.49 -5.03 7.78
CA VAL A 109 12.27 -3.59 8.05
C VAL A 109 11.57 -3.33 9.38
N GLY A 110 11.06 -4.35 10.02
CA GLY A 110 10.20 -4.25 11.21
C GLY A 110 8.73 -3.94 10.89
N PRO A 111 7.81 -4.29 11.82
CA PRO A 111 6.38 -4.20 11.59
C PRO A 111 5.86 -2.76 11.40
N ASP A 112 6.62 -1.77 11.87
CA ASP A 112 6.22 -0.36 11.86
C ASP A 112 6.49 0.38 10.56
N ARG A 113 7.31 -0.22 9.67
CA ARG A 113 7.63 0.34 8.35
C ARG A 113 6.85 -0.29 7.21
N VAL A 114 5.95 -1.22 7.50
CA VAL A 114 5.08 -1.85 6.50
C VAL A 114 3.69 -1.25 6.56
N ALA A 115 3.13 -0.82 5.43
CA ALA A 115 1.73 -0.45 5.26
C ALA A 115 1.07 -1.42 4.28
N LEU A 116 -0.07 -2.00 4.63
CA LEU A 116 -0.83 -2.81 3.69
C LEU A 116 -1.80 -1.92 2.91
N VAL A 117 -1.80 -2.08 1.60
CA VAL A 117 -2.68 -1.37 0.68
C VAL A 117 -3.38 -2.37 -0.24
N THR A 118 -4.59 -2.05 -0.66
CA THR A 118 -5.35 -2.95 -1.54
C THR A 118 -4.92 -2.87 -2.99
N ASP A 119 -4.44 -1.73 -3.43
CA ASP A 119 -4.29 -1.41 -4.86
C ASP A 119 -5.58 -1.71 -5.66
N ALA A 120 -6.73 -1.43 -5.03
CA ALA A 120 -8.03 -1.80 -5.53
C ALA A 120 -8.42 -0.99 -6.77
N MET A 121 -8.88 -1.71 -7.80
CA MET A 121 -9.46 -1.09 -9.01
C MET A 121 -10.99 -1.17 -8.99
N ALA A 122 -11.65 -0.69 -10.05
CA ALA A 122 -13.11 -0.58 -10.11
C ALA A 122 -13.89 -1.89 -9.90
N ALA A 123 -13.25 -3.04 -10.04
CA ALA A 123 -13.86 -4.36 -9.81
C ALA A 123 -13.73 -4.85 -8.36
N ALA A 124 -13.15 -4.07 -7.44
CA ALA A 124 -13.02 -4.48 -6.06
C ALA A 124 -14.39 -4.70 -5.40
N GLY A 125 -14.59 -5.89 -4.86
CA GLY A 125 -15.88 -6.30 -4.29
C GLY A 125 -16.99 -6.59 -5.30
N MET A 126 -16.66 -6.63 -6.60
CA MET A 126 -17.59 -6.94 -7.68
C MET A 126 -17.41 -8.39 -8.15
N GLN A 127 -18.32 -8.84 -9.02
CA GLN A 127 -18.24 -10.16 -9.66
C GLN A 127 -17.20 -10.18 -10.79
N ASP A 128 -16.78 -11.36 -11.21
CA ASP A 128 -15.96 -11.55 -12.40
C ASP A 128 -16.63 -10.94 -13.64
N GLY A 129 -15.85 -10.43 -14.58
CA GLY A 129 -16.35 -9.75 -15.77
C GLY A 129 -15.33 -8.79 -16.36
N SER A 130 -15.78 -7.99 -17.33
CA SER A 130 -14.94 -7.00 -18.00
C SER A 130 -15.16 -5.61 -17.42
N TYR A 131 -14.05 -4.94 -17.12
CA TYR A 131 -13.98 -3.63 -16.46
C TYR A 131 -13.04 -2.70 -17.22
N ARG A 132 -12.81 -1.52 -16.64
CA ARG A 132 -11.84 -0.55 -17.17
C ARG A 132 -11.01 0.04 -16.03
N LEU A 133 -9.70 0.21 -16.31
CA LEU A 133 -8.78 0.98 -15.47
C LEU A 133 -8.26 2.15 -16.32
N GLY A 134 -8.87 3.32 -16.17
CA GLY A 134 -8.62 4.44 -17.07
C GLY A 134 -8.96 4.06 -18.53
N SER A 135 -7.97 4.12 -19.42
CA SER A 135 -8.12 3.73 -20.83
C SER A 135 -7.96 2.22 -21.07
N LEU A 136 -7.44 1.47 -20.10
CA LEU A 136 -7.17 0.04 -20.24
C LEU A 136 -8.45 -0.78 -20.07
N ALA A 137 -8.66 -1.76 -20.96
CA ALA A 137 -9.64 -2.82 -20.76
C ALA A 137 -9.04 -3.84 -19.78
N VAL A 138 -9.84 -4.32 -18.84
CA VAL A 138 -9.43 -5.28 -17.81
C VAL A 138 -10.45 -6.41 -17.74
N ASP A 139 -9.98 -7.65 -17.77
CA ASP A 139 -10.79 -8.82 -17.51
C ASP A 139 -10.50 -9.35 -16.11
N VAL A 140 -11.58 -9.63 -15.35
CA VAL A 140 -11.52 -10.25 -14.03
C VAL A 140 -12.01 -11.68 -14.16
N VAL A 141 -11.14 -12.61 -13.83
CA VAL A 141 -11.41 -14.05 -13.79
C VAL A 141 -10.86 -14.62 -12.49
N ASP A 142 -11.66 -15.40 -11.77
CA ASP A 142 -11.30 -15.92 -10.46
C ASP A 142 -10.83 -14.83 -9.47
N GLN A 143 -11.50 -13.67 -9.52
CA GLN A 143 -11.16 -12.49 -8.72
C GLN A 143 -9.74 -11.94 -8.98
N ILE A 144 -9.14 -12.24 -10.12
CA ILE A 144 -7.85 -11.67 -10.54
C ILE A 144 -8.07 -10.74 -11.73
N ALA A 145 -7.71 -9.48 -11.56
CA ALA A 145 -7.79 -8.47 -12.62
C ALA A 145 -6.53 -8.49 -13.49
N ARG A 146 -6.69 -8.62 -14.81
CA ARG A 146 -5.60 -8.54 -15.79
C ARG A 146 -5.94 -7.57 -16.90
N VAL A 147 -4.94 -6.93 -17.45
CA VAL A 147 -5.10 -6.17 -18.70
C VAL A 147 -5.58 -7.14 -19.78
N ALA A 148 -6.71 -6.81 -20.42
CA ALA A 148 -7.38 -7.70 -21.39
C ALA A 148 -6.40 -8.22 -22.46
N GLY A 149 -6.39 -9.55 -22.62
CA GLY A 149 -5.51 -10.24 -23.56
C GLY A 149 -4.04 -10.38 -23.14
N THR A 150 -3.71 -10.10 -21.86
CA THR A 150 -2.34 -10.25 -21.32
C THR A 150 -2.35 -10.93 -19.96
N ASP A 151 -1.16 -11.32 -19.46
CA ASP A 151 -0.97 -11.82 -18.09
C ASP A 151 -0.66 -10.70 -17.08
N THR A 152 -0.64 -9.44 -17.50
CA THR A 152 -0.30 -8.30 -16.65
C THR A 152 -1.41 -8.04 -15.65
N ILE A 153 -1.09 -8.07 -14.36
CA ILE A 153 -2.01 -7.71 -13.26
C ILE A 153 -2.37 -6.22 -13.38
N ALA A 154 -3.65 -5.90 -13.23
CA ALA A 154 -4.21 -4.57 -13.41
C ALA A 154 -4.89 -4.07 -12.12
N GLY A 155 -4.12 -3.93 -11.06
CA GLY A 155 -4.63 -3.63 -9.72
C GLY A 155 -5.32 -4.84 -9.08
N SER A 156 -5.92 -4.63 -7.93
CA SER A 156 -6.54 -5.68 -7.12
C SER A 156 -8.07 -5.62 -7.15
N THR A 157 -8.70 -6.77 -6.97
CA THR A 157 -10.13 -6.88 -6.62
C THR A 157 -10.35 -7.06 -5.12
N ALA A 158 -9.27 -7.15 -4.34
CA ALA A 158 -9.34 -7.46 -2.92
C ALA A 158 -9.84 -6.28 -2.08
N THR A 159 -10.64 -6.60 -1.08
CA THR A 159 -11.01 -5.67 0.00
C THR A 159 -9.93 -5.68 1.09
N MET A 160 -9.86 -4.62 1.91
CA MET A 160 -8.95 -4.58 3.06
C MET A 160 -9.21 -5.73 4.05
N GLN A 161 -10.46 -6.15 4.23
CA GLN A 161 -10.81 -7.32 5.04
C GLN A 161 -10.10 -8.58 4.52
N ARG A 162 -10.12 -8.82 3.20
CA ARG A 162 -9.44 -9.96 2.58
C ARG A 162 -7.92 -9.90 2.81
N LEU A 163 -7.32 -8.72 2.69
CA LEU A 163 -5.88 -8.55 2.98
C LEU A 163 -5.57 -8.88 4.44
N VAL A 164 -6.37 -8.39 5.39
CA VAL A 164 -6.20 -8.69 6.82
C VAL A 164 -6.27 -10.19 7.06
N ALA A 165 -7.30 -10.87 6.55
CA ALA A 165 -7.46 -12.31 6.71
C ALA A 165 -6.29 -13.10 6.11
N GLN A 166 -5.88 -12.77 4.89
CA GLN A 166 -4.74 -13.39 4.21
C GLN A 166 -3.45 -13.19 5.00
N THR A 167 -3.16 -11.96 5.43
CA THR A 167 -1.93 -11.63 6.14
C THR A 167 -1.85 -12.33 7.49
N VAL A 168 -2.93 -12.33 8.27
CA VAL A 168 -2.99 -13.01 9.58
C VAL A 168 -2.81 -14.52 9.42
N ASN A 169 -3.49 -15.13 8.45
CA ASN A 169 -3.45 -16.58 8.27
C ASN A 169 -2.11 -17.09 7.73
N HIS A 170 -1.34 -16.24 7.06
CA HIS A 170 -0.03 -16.59 6.48
C HIS A 170 1.16 -15.90 7.16
N GLY A 171 0.94 -15.20 8.27
CA GLY A 171 1.95 -14.37 8.95
C GLY A 171 3.14 -15.13 9.55
N GLY A 172 3.01 -16.43 9.78
CA GLY A 172 4.10 -17.30 10.25
C GLY A 172 4.40 -17.20 11.76
N ALA A 173 3.90 -16.19 12.47
CA ALA A 173 3.93 -16.03 13.92
C ALA A 173 2.71 -16.71 14.57
N ASP A 174 2.63 -16.65 15.89
CA ASP A 174 1.36 -17.00 16.52
C ASP A 174 0.24 -16.06 16.03
N ARG A 175 -1.00 -16.56 16.04
CA ARG A 175 -2.14 -15.82 15.47
C ARG A 175 -2.35 -14.45 16.12
N ALA A 176 -2.13 -14.32 17.43
CA ALA A 176 -2.37 -13.08 18.14
C ALA A 176 -1.33 -12.02 17.77
N GLU A 177 -0.08 -12.42 17.60
CA GLU A 177 0.99 -11.53 17.14
C GLU A 177 0.80 -11.13 15.68
N SER A 178 0.49 -12.09 14.80
CA SER A 178 0.12 -11.82 13.40
C SER A 178 -1.01 -10.81 13.30
N LEU A 179 -2.06 -10.96 14.12
CA LEU A 179 -3.19 -10.03 14.14
C LEU A 179 -2.76 -8.63 14.59
N ARG A 180 -2.01 -8.50 15.71
CA ARG A 180 -1.55 -7.20 16.20
C ARG A 180 -0.70 -6.48 15.15
N THR A 181 0.24 -7.19 14.54
CA THR A 181 1.10 -6.67 13.47
C THR A 181 0.28 -6.22 12.27
N THR A 182 -0.62 -7.07 11.77
CA THR A 182 -1.46 -6.76 10.62
C THR A 182 -2.35 -5.55 10.88
N ILE A 183 -2.98 -5.45 12.06
CA ILE A 183 -3.82 -4.28 12.41
C ILE A 183 -2.99 -2.99 12.40
N ARG A 184 -1.77 -2.99 12.91
CA ARG A 184 -0.88 -1.81 12.79
C ARG A 184 -0.58 -1.45 11.34
N GLN A 185 -0.32 -2.45 10.50
CA GLN A 185 0.00 -2.28 9.09
C GLN A 185 -1.18 -1.75 8.26
N VAL A 186 -2.44 -1.95 8.70
CA VAL A 186 -3.63 -1.45 7.99
C VAL A 186 -4.25 -0.20 8.61
N THR A 187 -3.79 0.24 9.80
CA THR A 187 -4.36 1.40 10.50
C THR A 187 -3.32 2.46 10.82
N VAL A 188 -2.41 2.20 11.73
CA VAL A 188 -1.44 3.17 12.25
C VAL A 188 -0.40 3.56 11.21
N ASN A 189 0.18 2.56 10.53
CA ASN A 189 1.31 2.78 9.64
C ASN A 189 0.96 3.60 8.39
N PRO A 190 -0.19 3.36 7.69
CA PRO A 190 -0.58 4.21 6.56
C PRO A 190 -0.78 5.67 6.95
N LEU A 191 -1.38 5.94 8.10
CA LEU A 191 -1.57 7.31 8.57
C LEU A 191 -0.24 7.96 8.95
N ARG A 192 0.66 7.22 9.62
CA ARG A 192 2.01 7.69 9.93
C ARG A 192 2.78 8.02 8.64
N ALA A 193 2.70 7.17 7.61
CA ALA A 193 3.34 7.41 6.32
C ALA A 193 2.86 8.72 5.67
N LEU A 194 1.60 9.09 5.89
CA LEU A 194 1.01 10.35 5.43
C LEU A 194 1.19 11.54 6.38
N GLY A 195 1.92 11.37 7.48
CA GLY A 195 2.06 12.40 8.52
C GLY A 195 0.76 12.76 9.23
N LEU A 196 -0.22 11.85 9.22
CA LEU A 196 -1.52 12.05 9.86
C LEU A 196 -1.55 11.45 11.27
N PRO A 197 -2.40 11.99 12.18
CA PRO A 197 -2.57 11.43 13.51
C PRO A 197 -3.01 9.97 13.45
N ALA A 198 -2.31 9.11 14.18
CA ALA A 198 -2.69 7.71 14.28
C ALA A 198 -4.02 7.58 15.07
N PRO A 199 -4.93 6.69 14.67
CA PRO A 199 -6.15 6.43 15.40
C PRO A 199 -5.81 5.73 16.73
N GLY A 200 -6.69 5.86 17.70
CA GLY A 200 -6.54 5.21 19.00
C GLY A 200 -7.88 4.89 19.62
N LEU A 201 -7.86 3.98 20.59
CA LEU A 201 -9.03 3.62 21.40
C LEU A 201 -9.06 4.39 22.74
N SER A 202 -8.28 5.47 22.85
CA SER A 202 -8.24 6.27 24.06
C SER A 202 -9.47 7.18 24.17
N PRO A 203 -9.95 7.49 25.39
CA PRO A 203 -11.01 8.46 25.59
C PRO A 203 -10.68 9.80 24.91
N GLY A 204 -11.63 10.34 24.14
CA GLY A 204 -11.47 11.57 23.37
C GLY A 204 -10.96 11.38 21.93
N ALA A 205 -10.52 10.18 21.54
CA ALA A 205 -10.21 9.87 20.15
C ALA A 205 -11.51 9.73 19.32
N PRO A 206 -11.46 10.02 18.00
CA PRO A 206 -12.58 9.71 17.11
C PRO A 206 -12.95 8.22 17.19
N ALA A 207 -14.24 7.94 17.34
CA ALA A 207 -14.73 6.57 17.42
C ALA A 207 -15.00 6.01 16.01
N ASP A 208 -13.92 5.68 15.29
CA ASP A 208 -13.92 4.97 14.03
C ASP A 208 -13.42 3.55 14.28
N LEU A 209 -14.32 2.58 14.26
CA LEU A 209 -14.04 1.21 14.72
C LEU A 209 -14.55 0.20 13.70
N VAL A 210 -13.83 -0.91 13.59
CA VAL A 210 -14.28 -2.12 12.89
C VAL A 210 -14.26 -3.27 13.88
N VAL A 211 -15.39 -3.97 14.02
CA VAL A 211 -15.51 -5.19 14.83
C VAL A 211 -15.39 -6.37 13.89
N LEU A 212 -14.43 -7.24 14.16
CA LEU A 212 -14.20 -8.47 13.41
C LEU A 212 -14.65 -9.71 14.21
N SER A 213 -15.16 -10.71 13.52
CA SER A 213 -15.36 -12.03 14.08
C SER A 213 -14.02 -12.74 14.36
N PRO A 214 -13.99 -13.89 15.05
CA PRO A 214 -12.81 -14.74 15.18
C PRO A 214 -12.24 -15.18 13.82
N ASP A 215 -13.07 -15.26 12.77
CA ASP A 215 -12.68 -15.62 11.41
C ASP A 215 -12.28 -14.41 10.57
N LEU A 216 -12.22 -13.21 11.18
CA LEU A 216 -11.84 -11.93 10.59
C LEU A 216 -12.87 -11.36 9.60
N ASP A 217 -14.12 -11.78 9.72
CA ASP A 217 -15.22 -11.15 8.99
C ASP A 217 -15.65 -9.86 9.67
N VAL A 218 -16.03 -8.85 8.88
CA VAL A 218 -16.55 -7.60 9.40
C VAL A 218 -17.95 -7.83 9.98
N VAL A 219 -18.09 -7.66 11.30
CA VAL A 219 -19.37 -7.81 12.02
C VAL A 219 -20.08 -6.45 12.14
N GLN A 220 -19.33 -5.41 12.48
CA GLN A 220 -19.86 -4.05 12.66
C GLN A 220 -18.82 -3.01 12.28
N VAL A 221 -19.29 -1.85 11.85
CA VAL A 221 -18.45 -0.66 11.58
C VAL A 221 -19.06 0.52 12.31
N MET A 222 -18.22 1.27 13.03
CA MET A 222 -18.58 2.56 13.60
C MET A 222 -17.81 3.67 12.90
N ARG A 223 -18.50 4.74 12.55
CA ARG A 223 -17.90 5.94 11.98
C ARG A 223 -18.32 7.17 12.78
N ALA A 224 -17.36 7.92 13.27
CA ALA A 224 -17.60 9.12 14.09
C ALA A 224 -18.62 8.86 15.23
N GLY A 225 -18.49 7.72 15.93
CA GLY A 225 -19.36 7.33 17.03
C GLY A 225 -20.73 6.76 16.63
N THR A 226 -21.03 6.60 15.34
CA THR A 226 -22.32 6.07 14.87
C THR A 226 -22.11 4.72 14.16
N TRP A 227 -22.90 3.71 14.55
CA TRP A 227 -22.88 2.41 13.89
C TRP A 227 -23.43 2.52 12.47
N VAL A 228 -22.69 1.98 11.52
CA VAL A 228 -23.07 1.91 10.12
C VAL A 228 -23.91 0.66 9.88
N THR A 229 -25.03 0.81 9.16
CA THR A 229 -25.79 -0.36 8.67
C THR A 229 -25.00 -1.00 7.53
N LEU A 230 -24.58 -2.24 7.73
CA LEU A 230 -23.92 -3.02 6.69
C LEU A 230 -24.96 -3.53 5.69
N PRO A 231 -24.65 -3.56 4.39
CA PRO A 231 -25.49 -4.24 3.40
C PRO A 231 -25.57 -5.72 3.76
N GLY A 232 -26.79 -6.28 3.65
CA GLY A 232 -27.04 -7.71 3.88
C GLY A 232 -26.52 -8.57 2.73
#